data_7355c86d8a0c699e7e2ce2b397eb653c
#
_entry.id   7355c86d8a0c699e7e2ce2b397eb653c
#
_cell.length_a   1.000
_cell.length_b   1.000
_cell.length_c   1.000
_cell.angle_alpha   90.00
_cell.angle_beta   90.00
_cell.angle_gamma   90.00
#
_symmetry.space_group_name_H-M   'P 1'
#
loop_
_entity.id
_entity.type
_entity.pdbx_description
1 polymer ?
#
loop_
_entity_poly.entity_id
_entity_poly.type
_entity_poly.pdbx_seq_one_letter_code
_entity_poly.pdbx_strand_id
1 'polypeptide(L)' 'MKIGEIRDLLQAAEDQMLPDFIARFESDERSGVQQLVQRAQKRLDVLEKERERLMAMHQYEEQY' A
#
# COMPACT_ATOMS: atom_id res chain seq x y z
N MET A 1 -8.39 5.66 -17.38
CA MET A 1 -7.12 6.34 -17.11
C MET A 1 -5.97 5.53 -17.68
N LYS A 2 -4.94 6.22 -18.07
CA LYS A 2 -3.75 5.53 -18.55
C LYS A 2 -2.89 5.07 -17.38
N ILE A 3 -2.15 4.01 -17.58
CA ILE A 3 -1.32 3.46 -16.52
C ILE A 3 -0.34 4.51 -15.98
N GLY A 4 0.23 5.33 -16.85
CA GLY A 4 1.14 6.38 -16.42
C GLY A 4 0.49 7.38 -15.49
N GLU A 5 -0.78 7.70 -15.74
CA GLU A 5 -1.53 8.60 -14.88
C GLU A 5 -1.78 7.97 -13.52
N ILE A 6 -2.10 6.67 -13.52
CA ILE A 6 -2.35 5.96 -12.27
C ILE A 6 -1.06 5.89 -11.45
N ARG A 7 0.07 5.67 -12.12
CA ARG A 7 1.35 5.66 -11.43
C ARG A 7 1.65 7.01 -10.79
N ASP A 8 1.34 8.09 -11.51
CA ASP A 8 1.55 9.42 -10.96
C ASP A 8 0.67 9.65 -9.75
N LEU A 9 -0.57 9.17 -9.79
CA LEU A 9 -1.46 9.26 -8.64
C LEU A 9 -0.86 8.52 -7.44
N LEU A 10 -0.30 7.34 -7.67
CA LEU A 10 0.30 6.57 -6.59
C LEU A 10 1.48 7.32 -5.99
N GLN A 11 2.33 7.91 -6.83
CA GLN A 11 3.48 8.64 -6.35
C GLN A 11 3.08 9.87 -5.56
N ALA A 12 2.00 10.51 -5.95
CA ALA A 12 1.51 11.70 -5.27
C ALA A 12 0.65 11.36 -4.05
N ALA A 13 0.21 10.12 -3.93
CA ALA A 13 -0.69 9.75 -2.84
C ALA A 13 0.05 9.75 -1.52
N GLU A 14 -0.60 10.28 -0.51
CA GLU A 14 -0.07 10.23 0.84
C GLU A 14 -0.40 8.87 1.45
N ASP A 15 0.27 8.53 2.54
CA ASP A 15 0.07 7.23 3.17
C ASP A 15 -1.39 6.98 3.49
N GLN A 16 -2.10 7.98 3.94
CA GLN A 16 -3.50 7.84 4.29
C GLN A 16 -4.38 7.66 3.06
N MET A 17 -3.87 7.96 1.88
CA MET A 17 -4.62 7.80 0.63
C MET A 17 -4.43 6.42 0.01
N LEU A 18 -3.50 5.65 0.51
CA LEU A 18 -3.23 4.33 -0.06
C LEU A 18 -4.43 3.40 -0.06
N PRO A 19 -5.20 3.31 1.04
CA PRO A 19 -6.39 2.45 1.02
C PRO A 19 -7.39 2.85 -0.05
N ASP A 20 -7.59 4.17 -0.23
CA ASP A 20 -8.48 4.66 -1.27
C ASP A 20 -7.96 4.31 -2.65
N PHE A 21 -6.66 4.48 -2.87
CA PHE A 21 -6.05 4.12 -4.15
C PHE A 21 -6.27 2.65 -4.45
N ILE A 22 -6.02 1.80 -3.49
CA ILE A 22 -6.18 0.36 -3.67
C ILE A 22 -7.63 0.03 -3.98
N ALA A 23 -8.56 0.55 -3.20
CA ALA A 23 -9.97 0.28 -3.42
C ALA A 23 -10.43 0.75 -4.80
N ARG A 24 -9.81 1.81 -5.29
CA ARG A 24 -10.22 2.38 -6.57
C ARG A 24 -9.75 1.57 -7.74
N PHE A 25 -8.57 0.97 -7.65
CA PHE A 25 -7.98 0.30 -8.80
C PHE A 25 -7.84 -1.21 -8.63
N GLU A 26 -8.22 -1.76 -7.49
CA GLU A 26 -8.01 -3.20 -7.27
C GLU A 26 -8.82 -4.04 -8.24
N SER A 27 -9.92 -3.53 -8.75
CA SER A 27 -10.74 -4.28 -9.68
C SER A 27 -10.30 -4.10 -11.13
N ASP A 28 -9.30 -3.29 -11.41
CA ASP A 28 -8.82 -3.11 -12.77
C ASP A 28 -8.02 -4.33 -13.18
N GLU A 29 -8.34 -4.90 -14.33
CA GLU A 29 -7.72 -6.15 -14.74
C GLU A 29 -6.41 -5.97 -15.47
N ARG A 30 -6.01 -4.76 -15.79
CA ARG A 30 -4.77 -4.55 -16.51
C ARG A 30 -3.58 -4.88 -15.61
N SER A 31 -2.63 -5.63 -16.14
CA SER A 31 -1.51 -6.09 -15.33
C SER A 31 -0.66 -4.94 -14.83
N GLY A 32 -0.48 -3.89 -15.62
CA GLY A 32 0.27 -2.72 -15.16
C GLY A 32 -0.39 -2.05 -13.96
N VAL A 33 -1.72 -1.98 -13.97
CA VAL A 33 -2.46 -1.41 -12.85
C VAL A 33 -2.37 -2.32 -11.64
N GLN A 34 -2.45 -3.63 -11.85
CA GLN A 34 -2.32 -4.58 -10.76
C GLN A 34 -0.97 -4.45 -10.05
N GLN A 35 0.09 -4.24 -10.81
CA GLN A 35 1.40 -4.04 -10.21
C GLN A 35 1.43 -2.79 -9.35
N LEU A 36 0.79 -1.73 -9.78
CA LEU A 36 0.73 -0.50 -9.00
C LEU A 36 -0.08 -0.70 -7.72
N VAL A 37 -1.18 -1.44 -7.82
CA VAL A 37 -1.99 -1.77 -6.65
C VAL A 37 -1.17 -2.58 -5.66
N GLN A 38 -0.39 -3.54 -6.14
CA GLN A 38 0.45 -4.35 -5.27
C GLN A 38 1.50 -3.49 -4.57
N ARG A 39 2.07 -2.52 -5.27
CA ARG A 39 3.01 -1.61 -4.65
C ARG A 39 2.35 -0.82 -3.54
N ALA A 40 1.15 -0.32 -3.78
CA ALA A 40 0.42 0.44 -2.78
C ALA A 40 0.11 -0.43 -1.56
N GLN A 41 -0.30 -1.67 -1.79
CA GLN A 41 -0.58 -2.58 -0.70
C GLN A 41 0.66 -2.88 0.13
N LYS A 42 1.78 -3.11 -0.54
CA LYS A 42 3.02 -3.39 0.16
C LYS A 42 3.46 -2.20 1.01
N ARG A 43 3.32 -1.01 0.46
CA ARG A 43 3.68 0.20 1.18
C ARG A 43 2.79 0.37 2.42
N LEU A 44 1.50 0.14 2.24
CA LEU A 44 0.56 0.23 3.35
C LEU A 44 0.87 -0.81 4.42
N ASP A 45 1.20 -2.02 4.01
CA ASP A 45 1.53 -3.10 4.91
C ASP A 45 2.75 -2.75 5.77
N VAL A 46 3.78 -2.18 5.14
CA VAL A 46 4.97 -1.77 5.86
C VAL A 46 4.63 -0.68 6.88
N LEU A 47 3.78 0.28 6.50
CA LEU A 47 3.38 1.33 7.42
C LEU A 47 2.62 0.77 8.60
N GLU A 48 1.75 -0.19 8.37
CA GLU A 48 1.00 -0.81 9.45
C GLU A 48 1.91 -1.60 10.38
N LYS A 49 2.89 -2.28 9.82
CA LYS A 49 3.83 -3.04 10.64
C LYS A 49 4.66 -2.11 11.52
N GLU A 50 5.09 -1.00 10.99
CA GLU A 50 5.85 -0.05 11.79
C GLU A 50 4.99 0.51 12.92
N ARG A 51 3.72 0.77 12.64
CA ARG A 51 2.81 1.26 13.66
C ARG A 51 2.61 0.22 14.76
N GLU A 52 2.44 -1.04 14.38
CA GLU A 52 2.28 -2.11 15.35
C GLU A 52 3.53 -2.27 16.20
N ARG A 53 4.68 -2.14 15.59
CA ARG A 53 5.94 -2.28 16.30
C ARG A 53 6.05 -1.20 17.38
N LEU A 54 5.63 0.01 17.06
CA LEU A 54 5.68 1.08 18.04
C LEU A 54 4.74 0.82 19.21
N MET A 55 3.62 0.18 18.94
CA MET A 55 2.64 -0.07 19.99
C MET A 55 2.95 -1.33 20.76
N ALA A 56 3.44 -2.36 20.09
CA ALA A 56 3.57 -3.62 20.76
C ALA A 56 4.96 -3.92 21.16
N MET A 57 5.80 -3.11 21.01
CA MET A 57 7.08 -3.37 21.24
C MET A 57 7.40 -4.50 22.05
N HIS A 58 7.00 -5.12 22.57
CA HIS A 58 7.50 -6.11 23.29
C HIS A 58 7.10 -7.36 22.77
N GLN A 59 6.87 -7.73 22.44
CA GLN A 59 6.59 -8.87 22.22
C GLN A 59 6.89 -9.43 21.23
N TYR A 60 6.99 -9.51 20.77
CA TYR A 60 7.06 -10.23 19.91
C TYR A 60 8.13 -10.51 19.37
N GLU A 61 8.80 -10.29 19.59
CA GLU A 61 9.63 -10.62 19.29
C GLU A 61 10.04 -11.63 19.37
N GLU A 62 9.88 -12.06 19.82
CA GLU A 62 10.05 -13.01 19.98
C GLU A 62 9.87 -13.89 19.44
N GLN A 63 9.58 -13.98 19.10
CA GLN A 63 9.21 -14.79 18.66
C GLN A 63 9.57 -15.19 17.83
N TYR A 64 10.08 -15.18 17.51
CA TYR A 64 10.28 -15.66 16.66
C TYR A 64 10.96 -15.63 16.35
#